data_bbf197523257328978cf508b53470e79
#
_entry.id   bbf197523257328978cf508b53470e79
#
_cell.length_a   1.000
_cell.length_b   1.000
_cell.length_c   1.000
_cell.angle_alpha   90.00
_cell.angle_beta   90.00
_cell.angle_gamma   90.00
#
_symmetry.space_group_name_H-M   'P 1'
#
loop_
_entity.id
_entity.type
_entity.pdbx_description
1 polymer ?
#
loop_
_entity_poly.entity_id
_entity_poly.type
_entity_poly.pdbx_seq_one_letter_code
_entity_poly.pdbx_strand_id
1 'polypeptide(L)'
;PLYSSAASDVYKRQICVGMAASMGAFLLAGGTPGKRMALPNAEIMIHQPMGGMPSGSQASDMEITTAHILNTKKKINEILAKETGKPYEVIEKDTDRDNWLSAAAAKEYGLIDSVVENRQ
;
A
#
# COMPACT_ATOMS: atom_id res chain seq x y z
N PRO A 1 4.45 0.63 18.68
CA PRO A 1 4.25 1.12 20.03
C PRO A 1 3.15 2.15 20.13
N LEU A 2 2.78 2.48 21.33
CA LEU A 2 1.72 3.43 21.67
C LEU A 2 1.85 4.78 20.95
N TYR A 3 3.06 5.18 20.63
CA TYR A 3 3.32 6.42 19.89
C TYR A 3 2.76 6.40 18.46
N SER A 4 2.80 5.26 17.79
CA SER A 4 2.27 5.14 16.42
C SER A 4 0.77 5.30 16.38
N SER A 5 0.05 4.72 17.34
CA SER A 5 -1.40 4.86 17.42
C SER A 5 -1.82 6.26 17.85
N ALA A 6 -1.13 6.85 18.82
CA ALA A 6 -1.38 8.24 19.21
C ALA A 6 -1.04 9.21 18.08
N ALA A 7 0.03 8.93 17.32
CA ALA A 7 0.41 9.74 16.16
C ALA A 7 -0.55 9.56 14.97
N SER A 8 -1.38 8.52 14.93
CA SER A 8 -2.38 8.36 13.87
C SER A 8 -3.47 9.43 13.91
N ASP A 9 -3.72 10.00 15.06
CA ASP A 9 -4.63 11.15 15.23
C ASP A 9 -3.94 12.49 14.89
N VAL A 10 -2.63 12.46 14.70
CA VAL A 10 -1.82 13.59 14.32
C VAL A 10 -1.69 13.64 12.80
N TYR A 11 -1.78 14.79 12.26
CA TYR A 11 -1.62 15.17 10.89
C TYR A 11 -0.36 14.57 10.24
N LYS A 12 -0.51 13.61 9.34
CA LYS A 12 0.58 12.95 8.63
C LYS A 12 0.67 13.40 7.19
N ARG A 13 1.70 14.16 6.88
CA ARG A 13 2.06 14.49 5.50
C ARG A 13 3.02 13.45 4.96
N GLN A 14 2.67 12.83 3.82
CA GLN A 14 3.48 11.82 3.16
C GLN A 14 3.90 12.34 1.78
N ILE A 15 5.18 12.20 1.46
CA ILE A 15 5.71 12.60 0.17
C ILE A 15 6.57 11.49 -0.40
N CYS A 16 6.19 10.96 -1.56
CA CYS A 16 7.03 10.04 -2.33
C CYS A 16 8.00 10.83 -3.19
N VAL A 17 9.30 10.70 -2.91
CA VAL A 17 10.36 11.43 -3.62
C VAL A 17 10.85 10.67 -4.85
N GLY A 18 11.08 9.37 -4.72
CA GLY A 18 11.56 8.52 -5.81
C GLY A 18 10.64 7.34 -6.06
N MET A 19 10.61 6.41 -5.15
CA MET A 19 9.81 5.19 -5.28
C MET A 19 9.13 4.83 -3.96
N ALA A 20 7.86 4.47 -4.03
CA ALA A 20 7.13 3.87 -2.94
C ALA A 20 6.53 2.55 -3.42
N ALA A 21 7.19 1.45 -3.07
CA ALA A 21 6.81 0.13 -3.51
C ALA A 21 6.37 -0.74 -2.32
N SER A 22 5.39 -1.61 -2.54
CA SER A 22 4.95 -2.59 -1.56
C SER A 22 4.48 -1.92 -0.26
N MET A 23 5.15 -2.14 0.87
CA MET A 23 4.82 -1.48 2.14
C MET A 23 5.02 0.04 2.08
N GLY A 24 5.93 0.53 1.25
CA GLY A 24 6.10 1.96 1.00
C GLY A 24 4.85 2.60 0.37
N ALA A 25 4.25 1.93 -0.59
CA ALA A 25 2.99 2.37 -1.20
C ALA A 25 1.84 2.34 -0.18
N PHE A 26 1.79 1.31 0.65
CA PHE A 26 0.80 1.18 1.72
C PHE A 26 0.92 2.33 2.74
N LEU A 27 2.14 2.64 3.17
CA LEU A 27 2.39 3.76 4.09
C LEU A 27 2.05 5.11 3.46
N LEU A 28 2.36 5.29 2.18
CA LEU A 28 2.01 6.50 1.44
C LEU A 28 0.48 6.70 1.38
N ALA A 29 -0.25 5.67 1.01
CA ALA A 29 -1.71 5.69 0.96
C ALA A 29 -2.36 5.92 2.34
N GLY A 30 -1.70 5.47 3.41
CA GLY A 30 -2.15 5.63 4.79
C GLY A 30 -1.88 7.00 5.41
N GLY A 31 -1.35 7.95 4.67
CA GLY A 31 -1.20 9.33 5.13
C GLY A 31 -2.54 10.03 5.33
N THR A 32 -2.51 11.19 5.98
CA THR A 32 -3.74 12.00 6.17
C THR A 32 -4.34 12.37 4.83
N PRO A 33 -5.64 12.11 4.58
CA PRO A 33 -6.31 12.53 3.35
C PRO A 33 -6.07 14.02 3.03
N GLY A 34 -5.73 14.32 1.79
CA GLY A 34 -5.31 15.65 1.33
C GLY A 34 -3.83 15.96 1.52
N LYS A 35 -3.08 15.09 2.17
CA LYS A 35 -1.67 15.29 2.53
C LYS A 35 -0.71 14.23 1.97
N ARG A 36 -1.21 13.38 1.10
CA ARG A 36 -0.43 12.34 0.43
C ARG A 36 0.02 12.86 -0.92
N MET A 37 1.31 12.92 -1.14
CA MET A 37 1.89 13.58 -2.32
C MET A 37 3.00 12.74 -2.95
N ALA A 38 3.30 13.00 -4.20
CA ALA A 38 4.45 12.45 -4.89
C ALA A 38 5.10 13.50 -5.80
N LEU A 39 6.40 13.38 -6.01
CA LEU A 39 7.10 14.16 -7.04
C LEU A 39 6.69 13.64 -8.42
N PRO A 40 6.81 14.46 -9.49
CA PRO A 40 6.28 14.11 -10.82
C PRO A 40 6.84 12.82 -11.42
N ASN A 41 8.11 12.50 -11.12
CA ASN A 41 8.77 11.31 -11.64
C ASN A 41 8.83 10.16 -10.64
N ALA A 42 8.11 10.25 -9.52
CA ALA A 42 8.03 9.17 -8.55
C ALA A 42 7.21 8.01 -9.11
N GLU A 43 7.56 6.81 -8.68
CA GLU A 43 6.86 5.58 -9.03
C GLU A 43 6.26 4.94 -7.78
N ILE A 44 5.05 4.45 -7.91
CA ILE A 44 4.32 3.79 -6.83
C ILE A 44 3.94 2.38 -7.30
N MET A 45 4.22 1.39 -6.49
CA MET A 45 3.91 0.00 -6.83
C MET A 45 3.10 -0.66 -5.72
N ILE A 46 1.97 -1.23 -6.12
CA ILE A 46 1.12 -2.04 -5.25
C ILE A 46 1.14 -3.50 -5.70
N HIS A 47 1.14 -4.40 -4.74
CA HIS A 47 1.03 -5.84 -4.98
C HIS A 47 0.54 -6.56 -3.73
N GLN A 48 0.12 -7.82 -3.91
CA GLN A 48 -0.28 -8.68 -2.79
C GLN A 48 0.93 -9.05 -1.90
N PRO A 49 0.70 -9.45 -0.64
CA PRO A 49 1.77 -9.95 0.22
C PRO A 49 2.45 -11.17 -0.41
N MET A 50 3.75 -11.24 -0.23
CA MET A 50 4.55 -12.41 -0.59
C MET A 50 4.92 -13.17 0.68
N GLY A 51 5.09 -14.46 0.55
CA GLY A 51 5.54 -15.31 1.63
C GLY A 51 6.14 -16.59 1.08
N GLY A 52 6.79 -17.32 1.95
CA GLY A 52 7.40 -18.59 1.60
C GLY A 52 7.73 -19.40 2.84
N MET A 53 8.11 -20.64 2.60
CA MET A 53 8.54 -21.55 3.65
C MET A 53 9.83 -22.26 3.24
N PRO A 54 10.65 -22.72 4.21
CA PRO A 54 11.80 -23.54 3.91
C PRO A 54 11.41 -24.81 3.15
N SER A 55 12.30 -25.26 2.29
CA SER A 55 12.13 -26.55 1.60
C SER A 55 12.03 -27.69 2.62
N GLY A 56 11.13 -28.63 2.37
CA GLY A 56 10.89 -29.75 3.27
C GLY A 56 10.01 -29.44 4.48
N SER A 57 9.31 -28.32 4.47
CA SER A 57 8.33 -27.99 5.52
C SER A 57 7.17 -28.98 5.55
N GLN A 58 6.61 -29.21 6.72
CA GLN A 58 5.47 -30.10 6.88
C GLN A 58 4.19 -29.49 6.31
N ALA A 59 3.31 -30.34 5.79
CA ALA A 59 2.05 -29.92 5.17
C ALA A 59 1.19 -29.04 6.08
N SER A 60 1.07 -29.42 7.36
CA SER A 60 0.30 -28.65 8.34
C SER A 60 0.86 -27.23 8.57
N ASP A 61 2.19 -27.10 8.60
CA ASP A 61 2.84 -25.80 8.75
C ASP A 61 2.68 -24.95 7.50
N MET A 62 2.71 -25.55 6.32
CA MET A 62 2.44 -24.87 5.05
C MET A 62 1.00 -24.33 5.01
N GLU A 63 0.04 -25.11 5.47
CA GLU A 63 -1.37 -24.72 5.55
C GLU A 63 -1.56 -23.51 6.49
N ILE A 64 -0.96 -23.54 7.67
CA ILE A 64 -1.00 -22.46 8.66
C ILE A 64 -0.40 -21.18 8.08
N THR A 65 0.77 -21.28 7.46
CA THR A 65 1.46 -20.13 6.86
C THR A 65 0.65 -19.54 5.71
N THR A 66 0.10 -20.37 4.85
CA THR A 66 -0.75 -19.94 3.74
C THR A 66 -1.98 -19.21 4.24
N ALA A 67 -2.66 -19.76 5.23
CA ALA A 67 -3.83 -19.11 5.85
C ALA A 67 -3.48 -17.76 6.45
N HIS A 68 -2.34 -17.63 7.10
CA HIS A 68 -1.86 -16.36 7.64
C HIS A 68 -1.59 -15.32 6.54
N ILE A 69 -0.92 -15.70 5.46
CA ILE A 69 -0.64 -14.82 4.31
C ILE A 69 -1.94 -14.36 3.65
N LEU A 70 -2.90 -15.25 3.45
CA LEU A 70 -4.20 -14.90 2.88
C LEU A 70 -5.00 -13.93 3.77
N ASN A 71 -4.92 -14.11 5.08
CA ASN A 71 -5.55 -13.18 6.01
C ASN A 71 -4.89 -11.79 5.97
N THR A 72 -3.56 -11.75 5.87
CA THR A 72 -2.81 -10.51 5.69
C THR A 72 -3.17 -9.81 4.38
N LYS A 73 -3.27 -10.57 3.29
CA LYS A 73 -3.73 -10.07 1.98
C LYS A 73 -5.08 -9.39 2.09
N LYS A 74 -6.03 -10.05 2.73
CA LYS A 74 -7.38 -9.49 2.93
C LYS A 74 -7.33 -8.17 3.69
N LYS A 75 -6.61 -8.10 4.79
CA LYS A 75 -6.50 -6.88 5.62
C LYS A 75 -5.86 -5.71 4.83
N ILE A 76 -4.78 -5.97 4.13
CA ILE A 76 -4.10 -4.95 3.31
C ILE A 76 -5.02 -4.43 2.22
N ASN A 77 -5.73 -5.32 1.53
CA ASN A 77 -6.66 -4.94 0.48
C ASN A 77 -7.87 -4.15 1.02
N GLU A 78 -8.37 -4.51 2.18
CA GLU A 78 -9.44 -3.74 2.85
C GLU A 78 -8.99 -2.32 3.20
N ILE A 79 -7.77 -2.17 3.69
CA ILE A 79 -7.20 -0.85 4.02
C ILE A 79 -6.97 -0.03 2.74
N LEU A 80 -6.39 -0.61 1.70
CA LEU A 80 -6.21 0.07 0.42
C LEU A 80 -7.55 0.47 -0.21
N ALA A 81 -8.56 -0.38 -0.12
CA ALA A 81 -9.91 -0.06 -0.58
C ALA A 81 -10.48 1.17 0.14
N LYS A 82 -10.32 1.23 1.45
CA LYS A 82 -10.72 2.38 2.26
C LYS A 82 -9.96 3.65 1.88
N GLU A 83 -8.63 3.56 1.79
CA GLU A 83 -7.77 4.73 1.52
C GLU A 83 -7.92 5.27 0.09
N THR A 84 -8.23 4.42 -0.87
CA THR A 84 -8.41 4.81 -2.28
C THR A 84 -9.85 5.11 -2.66
N GLY A 85 -10.80 4.65 -1.87
CA GLY A 85 -12.23 4.73 -2.20
C GLY A 85 -12.67 3.72 -3.27
N LYS A 86 -11.82 2.76 -3.63
CA LYS A 86 -12.14 1.74 -4.62
C LYS A 86 -12.79 0.51 -3.97
N PRO A 87 -13.64 -0.24 -4.72
CA PRO A 87 -14.18 -1.51 -4.26
C PRO A 87 -13.05 -2.52 -3.95
N TYR A 88 -13.28 -3.38 -2.96
CA TYR A 88 -12.33 -4.43 -2.58
C TYR A 88 -11.90 -5.30 -3.76
N GLU A 89 -12.84 -5.70 -4.59
CA GLU A 89 -12.61 -6.59 -5.75
C GLU A 89 -11.68 -5.95 -6.79
N VAL A 90 -11.75 -4.65 -6.94
CA VAL A 90 -10.84 -3.88 -7.82
C VAL A 90 -9.43 -3.89 -7.25
N ILE A 91 -9.28 -3.62 -5.95
CA ILE A 91 -7.98 -3.66 -5.27
C ILE A 91 -7.39 -5.06 -5.36
N GLU A 92 -8.17 -6.10 -5.09
CA GLU A 92 -7.71 -7.49 -5.15
C GLU A 92 -7.16 -7.86 -6.52
N LYS A 93 -7.86 -7.47 -7.58
CA LYS A 93 -7.42 -7.68 -8.96
C LYS A 93 -6.15 -6.89 -9.28
N ASP A 94 -6.11 -5.62 -8.91
CA ASP A 94 -5.03 -4.71 -9.26
C ASP A 94 -3.75 -4.98 -8.48
N THR A 95 -3.83 -5.65 -7.33
CA THR A 95 -2.69 -6.07 -6.52
C THR A 95 -2.27 -7.52 -6.73
N ASP A 96 -2.93 -8.26 -7.60
CA ASP A 96 -2.61 -9.68 -7.85
C ASP A 96 -1.18 -9.87 -8.35
N ARG A 97 -0.68 -8.94 -9.12
CA ARG A 97 0.71 -8.85 -9.58
C ARG A 97 1.25 -7.45 -9.35
N ASP A 98 2.57 -7.29 -9.47
CA ASP A 98 3.22 -5.99 -9.35
C ASP A 98 2.57 -4.98 -10.29
N ASN A 99 1.95 -3.98 -9.72
CA ASN A 99 1.24 -2.94 -10.45
C ASN A 99 1.96 -1.60 -10.25
N TRP A 100 2.71 -1.18 -11.24
CA TRP A 100 3.50 0.04 -11.24
C TRP A 100 2.69 1.22 -11.75
N LEU A 101 2.63 2.26 -10.96
CA LEU A 101 1.87 3.47 -11.24
C LEU A 101 2.81 4.68 -11.27
N SER A 102 2.63 5.55 -12.27
CA SER A 102 3.22 6.87 -12.25
C SER A 102 2.59 7.73 -11.15
N ALA A 103 3.21 8.85 -10.81
CA ALA A 103 2.61 9.78 -9.84
C ALA A 103 1.20 10.22 -10.26
N ALA A 104 1.01 10.57 -11.53
CA ALA A 104 -0.31 10.95 -12.06
C ALA A 104 -1.33 9.80 -11.96
N ALA A 105 -0.94 8.59 -12.34
CA ALA A 105 -1.81 7.41 -12.24
C ALA A 105 -2.14 7.06 -10.78
N ALA A 106 -1.20 7.21 -9.87
CA ALA A 106 -1.41 6.99 -8.44
C ALA A 106 -2.39 7.99 -7.85
N LYS A 107 -2.37 9.24 -8.32
CA LYS A 107 -3.36 10.25 -7.95
C LYS A 107 -4.76 9.86 -8.41
N GLU A 108 -4.93 9.49 -9.67
CA GLU A 108 -6.21 9.03 -10.21
C GLU A 108 -6.71 7.78 -9.50
N TYR A 109 -5.79 6.90 -9.13
CA TYR A 109 -6.11 5.68 -8.39
C TYR A 109 -6.61 5.96 -6.96
N GLY A 110 -6.20 7.07 -6.37
CA GLY A 110 -6.54 7.44 -5.00
C GLY A 110 -5.48 7.07 -3.96
N LEU A 111 -4.30 6.64 -4.38
CA LEU A 111 -3.18 6.34 -3.48
C LEU A 111 -2.53 7.62 -2.93
N ILE A 112 -2.60 8.70 -3.69
CA ILE A 112 -2.12 10.02 -3.30
C ILE A 112 -3.16 11.08 -3.67
N ASP A 113 -3.00 12.27 -3.12
CA ASP A 113 -3.93 13.38 -3.30
C ASP A 113 -3.44 14.42 -4.31
N SER A 114 -2.12 14.59 -4.42
CA SER A 114 -1.54 15.56 -5.34
C SER A 114 -0.14 15.17 -5.82
N VAL A 115 0.21 15.68 -7.00
CA VAL A 115 1.56 15.62 -7.53
C VAL A 115 2.19 16.99 -7.36
N VAL A 116 3.40 17.03 -6.78
CA VAL A 116 4.11 18.29 -6.52
C VAL A 116 4.82 18.74 -7.79
N GLU A 117 4.26 19.74 -8.45
CA GLU A 117 4.79 20.21 -9.76
C GLU A 117 5.90 21.25 -9.65
N ASN A 118 5.93 22.05 -8.57
CA ASN A 118 6.91 23.11 -8.36
C ASN A 118 7.40 23.16 -6.92
N ARG A 119 8.67 23.47 -6.74
CA ARG A 119 9.19 23.91 -5.45
C ARG A 119 8.63 25.33 -5.19
N GLN A 120 7.83 25.44 -4.19
CA GLN A 120 7.52 26.74 -3.59
C GLN A 120 8.50 27.05 -2.49
#